data_189d277a553071efb1a7df655958cc8f
#
_entry.id   189d277a553071efb1a7df655958cc8f
#
_cell.length_a   1.000
_cell.length_b   1.000
_cell.length_c   1.000
_cell.angle_alpha   90.00
_cell.angle_beta   90.00
_cell.angle_gamma   90.00
#
_symmetry.space_group_name_H-M   'P 1'
#
loop_
_entity.id
_entity.type
_entity.pdbx_description
1 polymer ?
#
loop_
_entity_poly.entity_id
_entity_poly.type
_entity_poly.pdbx_seq_one_letter_code
_entity_poly.pdbx_strand_id
1 'polypeptide(L)'
;IQIYVRRDDICTGEDKNLYDKVWKHLSDIGDIYGIKGFVFTTKTGETSIHVNELTLLTKALKPLPVVKEAEGQTFDAVTDPEFKYRQRYADLVINPQVRETFVKRTKLINTVREFLNERGALEVDTPVLQAIPGGAAARPFITHHNALDVPFYLRIANELYLKRCIVGGFDWVYEFSRNFRNEGMDRTHNPEFTILEWYTAYKDYYWMMETTEQLLEKVAIALHGTTELTVGEKTISFKAPFKRISIFDSVKENTGIDISELDEAGLREVCKKLNISVDPNIGKGKLIDEIFGATSEHTYTQPTFITDYPVEMSPLTKKHRSKPGLVERFELMINGKEIANAYSELNDPIDQRERFEEQVKLMERGDDEAMFIDQDFLRALEYGMPPTSGIGIGIDRLCMLMTNQPSIQDVLLFPQMRPENFED
;
A
#
# COMPACT_ATOMS: atom_id res chain seq x y z
N ILE A 1 -19.66 27.56 2.12
CA ILE A 1 -20.86 28.42 2.17
C ILE A 1 -20.41 29.86 2.20
N GLN A 2 -21.12 30.75 1.47
CA GLN A 2 -20.86 32.17 1.46
C GLN A 2 -21.33 32.80 2.76
N ILE A 3 -20.64 33.83 3.26
CA ILE A 3 -21.08 34.66 4.38
C ILE A 3 -21.30 36.09 3.90
N TYR A 4 -22.33 36.73 4.43
CA TYR A 4 -22.66 38.13 4.18
C TYR A 4 -22.50 38.93 5.47
N VAL A 5 -21.48 39.79 5.49
CA VAL A 5 -21.09 40.57 6.68
C VAL A 5 -21.39 42.04 6.44
N ARG A 6 -22.23 42.63 7.29
CA ARG A 6 -22.51 44.07 7.28
C ARG A 6 -22.03 44.73 8.57
N ARG A 7 -21.50 45.94 8.43
CA ARG A 7 -20.90 46.69 9.53
C ARG A 7 -21.87 46.88 10.70
N ASP A 8 -23.12 47.27 10.40
CA ASP A 8 -24.10 47.62 11.44
C ASP A 8 -24.73 46.39 12.08
N ASP A 9 -24.66 45.25 11.44
CA ASP A 9 -25.18 44.00 11.97
C ASP A 9 -24.21 43.35 13.00
N ILE A 10 -22.88 43.45 12.75
CA ILE A 10 -21.86 42.89 13.65
C ILE A 10 -21.33 43.90 14.67
N CYS A 11 -21.58 45.18 14.49
CA CYS A 11 -21.14 46.28 15.36
C CYS A 11 -22.36 47.12 15.78
N THR A 12 -23.08 46.68 16.80
CA THR A 12 -24.32 47.34 17.29
C THR A 12 -24.08 48.60 18.11
N GLY A 13 -22.84 48.81 18.63
CA GLY A 13 -22.45 50.01 19.39
C GLY A 13 -21.77 51.07 18.55
N GLU A 14 -21.19 52.10 19.21
CA GLU A 14 -20.41 53.17 18.57
C GLU A 14 -19.07 52.67 18.02
N ASP A 15 -18.46 51.65 18.65
CA ASP A 15 -17.23 51.06 18.20
C ASP A 15 -17.45 50.17 16.97
N LYS A 16 -16.89 50.57 15.83
CA LYS A 16 -16.96 49.89 14.55
C LYS A 16 -15.63 49.20 14.18
N ASN A 17 -14.67 49.12 15.09
CA ASN A 17 -13.32 48.57 14.84
C ASN A 17 -13.37 47.12 14.35
N LEU A 18 -14.28 46.28 14.85
CA LEU A 18 -14.43 44.92 14.42
C LEU A 18 -14.64 44.80 12.89
N TYR A 19 -15.49 45.67 12.32
CA TYR A 19 -15.70 45.68 10.88
C TYR A 19 -14.65 46.50 10.14
N ASP A 20 -14.45 47.79 10.55
CA ASP A 20 -13.64 48.72 9.78
C ASP A 20 -12.14 48.41 9.83
N LYS A 21 -11.65 47.86 10.93
CA LYS A 21 -10.25 47.49 11.09
C LYS A 21 -9.99 46.00 10.94
N VAL A 22 -10.67 45.16 11.75
CA VAL A 22 -10.37 43.72 11.79
C VAL A 22 -10.84 43.04 10.51
N TRP A 23 -12.14 43.11 10.21
CA TRP A 23 -12.70 42.39 9.06
C TRP A 23 -12.15 42.89 7.72
N LYS A 24 -12.10 44.23 7.50
CA LYS A 24 -11.67 44.78 6.22
C LYS A 24 -10.16 44.78 5.96
N HIS A 25 -9.35 44.92 7.00
CA HIS A 25 -7.92 45.24 6.82
C HIS A 25 -6.96 44.23 7.46
N LEU A 26 -7.42 43.45 8.44
CA LEU A 26 -6.59 42.49 9.16
C LEU A 26 -7.00 41.04 8.92
N SER A 27 -8.10 40.79 8.17
CA SER A 27 -8.52 39.45 7.79
C SER A 27 -7.77 38.99 6.56
N ASP A 28 -7.22 37.78 6.65
CA ASP A 28 -6.51 37.11 5.56
C ASP A 28 -7.16 35.79 5.22
N ILE A 29 -6.86 35.28 4.02
CA ILE A 29 -7.26 33.93 3.63
C ILE A 29 -6.53 32.91 4.51
N GLY A 30 -7.30 32.04 5.15
CA GLY A 30 -6.82 31.08 6.14
C GLY A 30 -7.18 31.44 7.57
N ASP A 31 -7.67 32.66 7.84
CA ASP A 31 -8.21 33.00 9.15
C ASP A 31 -9.48 32.20 9.45
N ILE A 32 -9.65 31.81 10.71
CA ILE A 32 -10.82 31.05 11.16
C ILE A 32 -11.70 31.98 11.98
N TYR A 33 -12.96 32.14 11.53
CA TYR A 33 -13.96 32.91 12.19
C TYR A 33 -15.09 32.06 12.73
N GLY A 34 -15.50 32.31 13.96
CA GLY A 34 -16.77 31.90 14.50
C GLY A 34 -17.84 32.91 14.10
N ILE A 35 -18.96 32.44 13.56
CA ILE A 35 -20.09 33.29 13.16
C ILE A 35 -21.40 32.80 13.77
N LYS A 36 -22.28 33.76 14.12
CA LYS A 36 -23.70 33.50 14.37
C LYS A 36 -24.51 34.34 13.41
N GLY A 37 -25.60 33.77 12.92
CA GLY A 37 -26.47 34.44 11.97
C GLY A 37 -27.59 33.53 11.48
N PHE A 38 -28.26 33.90 10.41
CA PHE A 38 -29.30 33.10 9.79
C PHE A 38 -29.01 32.83 8.33
N VAL A 39 -29.48 31.66 7.86
CA VAL A 39 -29.33 31.23 6.47
C VAL A 39 -30.35 31.97 5.61
N PHE A 40 -29.93 32.47 4.45
CA PHE A 40 -30.78 33.06 3.45
C PHE A 40 -30.29 32.73 2.04
N THR A 41 -31.14 32.94 1.06
CA THR A 41 -30.78 32.81 -0.35
C THR A 41 -30.58 34.16 -0.96
N THR A 42 -29.46 34.40 -1.62
CA THR A 42 -29.20 35.66 -2.33
C THR A 42 -30.11 35.82 -3.55
N LYS A 43 -30.18 37.03 -4.12
CA LYS A 43 -30.94 37.30 -5.35
C LYS A 43 -30.43 36.46 -6.56
N THR A 44 -29.19 36.03 -6.50
CA THR A 44 -28.54 35.17 -7.51
C THR A 44 -28.75 33.68 -7.23
N GLY A 45 -29.50 33.30 -6.20
CA GLY A 45 -29.81 31.91 -5.85
C GLY A 45 -28.80 31.23 -4.94
N GLU A 46 -27.82 31.95 -4.39
CA GLU A 46 -26.76 31.36 -3.59
C GLU A 46 -27.14 31.28 -2.10
N THR A 47 -26.95 30.09 -1.50
CA THR A 47 -27.19 29.90 -0.06
C THR A 47 -26.07 30.53 0.75
N SER A 48 -26.43 31.50 1.60
CA SER A 48 -25.49 32.32 2.35
C SER A 48 -25.92 32.45 3.82
N ILE A 49 -24.98 32.83 4.69
CA ILE A 49 -25.24 33.14 6.08
C ILE A 49 -25.15 34.67 6.26
N HIS A 50 -26.23 35.30 6.70
CA HIS A 50 -26.22 36.69 7.15
C HIS A 50 -25.67 36.73 8.57
N VAL A 51 -24.52 37.38 8.75
CA VAL A 51 -23.76 37.34 10.00
C VAL A 51 -24.22 38.46 10.95
N ASN A 52 -24.62 38.09 12.16
CA ASN A 52 -24.97 38.98 13.24
C ASN A 52 -23.86 39.11 14.30
N GLU A 53 -23.10 38.01 14.52
CA GLU A 53 -21.93 38.01 15.39
C GLU A 53 -20.75 37.43 14.66
N LEU A 54 -19.58 38.07 14.78
CA LEU A 54 -18.33 37.67 14.17
C LEU A 54 -17.22 37.68 15.22
N THR A 55 -16.50 36.56 15.35
CA THR A 55 -15.37 36.43 16.28
C THR A 55 -14.19 35.80 15.56
N LEU A 56 -13.03 36.45 15.57
CA LEU A 56 -11.78 35.85 15.09
C LEU A 56 -11.35 34.79 16.10
N LEU A 57 -11.33 33.51 15.66
CA LEU A 57 -10.93 32.38 16.49
C LEU A 57 -9.44 32.07 16.32
N THR A 58 -8.93 32.18 15.09
CA THR A 58 -7.52 31.93 14.79
C THR A 58 -7.05 32.84 13.66
N LYS A 59 -5.90 33.46 13.86
CA LYS A 59 -5.21 34.26 12.83
C LYS A 59 -4.21 33.39 12.07
N ALA A 60 -4.34 33.34 10.75
CA ALA A 60 -3.37 32.75 9.87
C ALA A 60 -2.18 33.70 9.70
N LEU A 61 -0.96 33.23 9.98
CA LEU A 61 0.26 34.02 9.80
C LEU A 61 0.94 33.78 8.46
N LYS A 62 0.58 32.68 7.76
CA LYS A 62 1.09 32.38 6.42
C LYS A 62 -0.09 32.41 5.44
N PRO A 63 -0.01 33.18 4.35
CA PRO A 63 -1.05 33.19 3.35
C PRO A 63 -1.14 31.82 2.65
N LEU A 64 -2.37 31.30 2.50
CA LEU A 64 -2.60 30.14 1.67
C LEU A 64 -2.50 30.54 0.19
N PRO A 65 -1.84 29.77 -0.66
CA PRO A 65 -1.89 29.97 -2.11
C PRO A 65 -3.34 29.92 -2.59
N VAL A 66 -3.76 30.94 -3.33
CA VAL A 66 -5.12 31.00 -3.89
C VAL A 66 -5.08 30.49 -5.32
N VAL A 67 -5.72 29.36 -5.55
CA VAL A 67 -5.95 28.85 -6.90
C VAL A 67 -6.94 29.78 -7.60
N LYS A 68 -6.53 30.40 -8.70
CA LYS A 68 -7.38 31.25 -9.54
C LYS A 68 -7.72 30.49 -10.82
N GLU A 69 -8.99 30.46 -11.15
CA GLU A 69 -9.46 29.98 -12.46
C GLU A 69 -9.85 31.19 -13.30
N ALA A 70 -9.23 31.35 -14.45
CA ALA A 70 -9.60 32.35 -15.46
C ALA A 70 -9.51 31.71 -16.85
N GLU A 71 -10.56 31.94 -17.66
CA GLU A 71 -10.65 31.48 -19.06
C GLU A 71 -10.35 29.95 -19.25
N GLY A 72 -10.77 29.11 -18.26
CA GLY A 72 -10.55 27.66 -18.30
C GLY A 72 -9.10 27.23 -17.99
N GLN A 73 -8.26 28.15 -17.55
CA GLN A 73 -6.92 27.87 -17.06
C GLN A 73 -6.85 28.07 -15.54
N THR A 74 -6.15 27.15 -14.87
CA THR A 74 -5.90 27.23 -13.43
C THR A 74 -4.55 27.89 -13.20
N PHE A 75 -4.54 29.04 -12.51
CA PHE A 75 -3.35 29.80 -12.14
C PHE A 75 -3.07 29.59 -10.65
N ASP A 76 -1.78 29.66 -10.28
CA ASP A 76 -1.32 29.51 -8.88
C ASP A 76 -1.71 28.14 -8.25
N ALA A 77 -1.98 27.11 -9.08
CA ALA A 77 -2.15 25.76 -8.59
C ALA A 77 -0.85 25.30 -7.91
N VAL A 78 -0.97 24.84 -6.67
CA VAL A 78 0.16 24.22 -5.97
C VAL A 78 0.39 22.85 -6.59
N THR A 79 1.27 22.79 -7.58
CA THR A 79 1.63 21.57 -8.31
C THR A 79 3.00 21.04 -7.92
N ASP A 80 3.80 21.83 -7.20
CA ASP A 80 5.11 21.42 -6.71
C ASP A 80 5.00 20.23 -5.74
N PRO A 81 5.59 19.06 -6.07
CA PRO A 81 5.56 17.87 -5.22
C PRO A 81 6.18 18.10 -3.83
N GLU A 82 7.27 18.89 -3.75
CA GLU A 82 7.91 19.21 -2.49
C GLU A 82 6.92 19.92 -1.55
N PHE A 83 6.27 20.97 -2.02
CA PHE A 83 5.26 21.67 -1.23
C PHE A 83 4.10 20.74 -0.85
N LYS A 84 3.52 20.00 -1.81
CA LYS A 84 2.34 19.13 -1.59
C LYS A 84 2.59 18.07 -0.52
N TYR A 85 3.73 17.42 -0.55
CA TYR A 85 3.99 16.30 0.34
C TYR A 85 4.54 16.77 1.69
N ARG A 86 5.36 17.82 1.75
CA ARG A 86 5.88 18.38 3.00
C ARG A 86 4.81 19.15 3.78
N GLN A 87 4.06 19.98 3.08
CA GLN A 87 3.01 20.81 3.67
C GLN A 87 1.61 20.24 3.36
N ARG A 88 1.43 18.93 3.56
CA ARG A 88 0.18 18.24 3.30
C ARG A 88 -1.03 18.89 3.97
N TYR A 89 -0.87 19.49 5.14
CA TYR A 89 -1.89 20.26 5.81
C TYR A 89 -2.36 21.46 4.99
N ALA A 90 -1.48 22.12 4.26
CA ALA A 90 -1.84 23.21 3.35
C ALA A 90 -2.46 22.66 2.06
N ASP A 91 -1.89 21.59 1.46
CA ASP A 91 -2.43 20.89 0.30
C ASP A 91 -3.87 20.42 0.52
N LEU A 92 -4.17 19.85 1.68
CA LEU A 92 -5.53 19.42 2.06
C LEU A 92 -6.55 20.57 2.13
N VAL A 93 -6.11 21.79 2.43
CA VAL A 93 -6.97 22.97 2.44
C VAL A 93 -7.19 23.52 1.03
N ILE A 94 -6.11 23.56 0.24
CA ILE A 94 -6.09 24.19 -1.09
C ILE A 94 -6.75 23.29 -2.14
N ASN A 95 -6.51 21.97 -2.06
CA ASN A 95 -6.92 20.96 -3.03
C ASN A 95 -7.97 20.00 -2.42
N PRO A 96 -9.28 20.30 -2.47
CA PRO A 96 -10.33 19.45 -1.89
C PRO A 96 -10.31 18.00 -2.38
N GLN A 97 -9.91 17.76 -3.65
CA GLN A 97 -9.79 16.44 -4.26
C GLN A 97 -8.76 15.55 -3.53
N VAL A 98 -7.73 16.14 -2.91
CA VAL A 98 -6.76 15.38 -2.10
C VAL A 98 -7.44 14.78 -0.87
N ARG A 99 -8.36 15.50 -0.23
CA ARG A 99 -9.16 14.97 0.89
C ARG A 99 -10.03 13.79 0.47
N GLU A 100 -10.60 13.83 -0.74
CA GLU A 100 -11.42 12.73 -1.26
C GLU A 100 -10.62 11.44 -1.41
N THR A 101 -9.35 11.52 -1.81
CA THR A 101 -8.45 10.35 -1.88
C THR A 101 -8.34 9.66 -0.50
N PHE A 102 -8.15 10.42 0.57
CA PHE A 102 -8.05 9.87 1.93
C PHE A 102 -9.39 9.36 2.48
N VAL A 103 -10.50 10.01 2.13
CA VAL A 103 -11.84 9.49 2.44
C VAL A 103 -12.07 8.15 1.75
N LYS A 104 -11.72 8.04 0.46
CA LYS A 104 -11.80 6.78 -0.29
C LYS A 104 -10.87 5.71 0.29
N ARG A 105 -9.64 6.07 0.69
CA ARG A 105 -8.71 5.16 1.39
C ARG A 105 -9.34 4.57 2.66
N THR A 106 -9.94 5.41 3.50
CA THR A 106 -10.63 4.96 4.71
C THR A 106 -11.80 4.04 4.37
N LYS A 107 -12.59 4.39 3.35
CA LYS A 107 -13.71 3.56 2.89
C LYS A 107 -13.23 2.21 2.35
N LEU A 108 -12.12 2.17 1.61
CA LEU A 108 -11.47 0.95 1.14
C LEU A 108 -11.14 0.03 2.31
N ILE A 109 -10.39 0.53 3.30
CA ILE A 109 -9.96 -0.25 4.47
C ILE A 109 -11.18 -0.79 5.24
N ASN A 110 -12.21 0.04 5.45
CA ASN A 110 -13.43 -0.40 6.14
C ASN A 110 -14.17 -1.48 5.34
N THR A 111 -14.28 -1.33 4.01
CA THR A 111 -14.92 -2.35 3.15
C THR A 111 -14.19 -3.68 3.21
N VAL A 112 -12.86 -3.66 3.22
CA VAL A 112 -12.04 -4.87 3.36
C VAL A 112 -12.25 -5.50 4.74
N ARG A 113 -12.25 -4.69 5.81
CA ARG A 113 -12.49 -5.15 7.19
C ARG A 113 -13.87 -5.80 7.32
N GLU A 114 -14.92 -5.17 6.79
CA GLU A 114 -16.28 -5.72 6.75
C GLU A 114 -16.32 -7.06 6.01
N PHE A 115 -15.67 -7.14 4.84
CA PHE A 115 -15.60 -8.37 4.04
C PHE A 115 -15.00 -9.55 4.82
N LEU A 116 -13.93 -9.32 5.55
CA LEU A 116 -13.24 -10.34 6.35
C LEU A 116 -14.05 -10.72 7.60
N ASN A 117 -14.56 -9.73 8.34
CA ASN A 117 -15.34 -9.94 9.56
C ASN A 117 -16.65 -10.69 9.30
N GLU A 118 -17.36 -10.36 8.21
CA GLU A 118 -18.60 -11.06 7.79
C GLU A 118 -18.35 -12.55 7.51
N ARG A 119 -17.11 -12.95 7.21
CA ARG A 119 -16.69 -14.32 6.94
C ARG A 119 -16.07 -15.04 8.15
N GLY A 120 -16.03 -14.36 9.31
CA GLY A 120 -15.54 -14.92 10.57
C GLY A 120 -14.03 -14.79 10.78
N ALA A 121 -13.33 -13.96 10.01
CA ALA A 121 -11.94 -13.66 10.24
C ALA A 121 -11.77 -12.78 11.49
N LEU A 122 -10.72 -13.03 12.28
CA LEU A 122 -10.38 -12.28 13.47
C LEU A 122 -9.27 -11.28 13.17
N GLU A 123 -9.50 -9.98 13.43
CA GLU A 123 -8.45 -8.96 13.38
C GLU A 123 -7.55 -9.11 14.61
N VAL A 124 -6.24 -9.19 14.40
CA VAL A 124 -5.24 -9.34 15.46
C VAL A 124 -4.11 -8.32 15.29
N ASP A 125 -3.36 -8.09 16.37
CA ASP A 125 -2.17 -7.26 16.39
C ASP A 125 -0.95 -8.10 16.74
N THR A 126 0.10 -8.02 15.94
CA THR A 126 1.37 -8.72 16.16
C THR A 126 2.52 -7.74 16.39
N PRO A 127 3.65 -8.16 16.98
CA PRO A 127 4.73 -7.25 17.33
C PRO A 127 5.33 -6.48 16.17
N VAL A 128 5.43 -5.15 16.31
CA VAL A 128 6.18 -4.26 15.40
C VAL A 128 7.68 -4.40 15.64
N LEU A 129 8.09 -4.48 16.92
CA LEU A 129 9.48 -4.72 17.33
C LEU A 129 9.73 -6.22 17.40
N GLN A 130 10.67 -6.72 16.63
CA GLN A 130 10.97 -8.14 16.51
C GLN A 130 12.44 -8.40 16.86
N ALA A 131 12.69 -9.52 17.54
CA ALA A 131 14.06 -9.96 17.85
C ALA A 131 14.77 -10.52 16.61
N ILE A 132 14.01 -11.10 15.67
CA ILE A 132 14.49 -11.65 14.41
C ILE A 132 13.55 -11.15 13.30
N PRO A 133 14.07 -10.45 12.27
CA PRO A 133 13.25 -10.06 11.12
C PRO A 133 12.99 -11.28 10.23
N GLY A 134 11.77 -11.41 9.70
CA GLY A 134 11.41 -12.53 8.85
C GLY A 134 10.07 -12.34 8.15
N GLY A 135 9.69 -13.29 7.29
CA GLY A 135 8.43 -13.26 6.53
C GLY A 135 8.53 -12.55 5.18
N ALA A 136 9.68 -11.95 4.84
CA ALA A 136 9.93 -11.33 3.55
C ALA A 136 11.44 -11.28 3.26
N ALA A 137 11.81 -11.10 2.01
CA ALA A 137 13.16 -10.73 1.61
C ALA A 137 13.25 -9.20 1.54
N ALA A 138 13.82 -8.57 2.57
CA ALA A 138 13.96 -7.12 2.67
C ALA A 138 14.96 -6.71 3.76
N ARG A 139 15.54 -5.52 3.64
CA ARG A 139 16.43 -4.96 4.68
C ARG A 139 15.63 -4.35 5.82
N PRO A 140 15.85 -4.76 7.10
CA PRO A 140 15.16 -4.20 8.24
C PRO A 140 15.77 -2.85 8.69
N PHE A 141 14.97 -2.01 9.34
CA PHE A 141 15.47 -0.98 10.23
C PHE A 141 15.86 -1.60 11.56
N ILE A 142 17.05 -1.24 12.07
CA ILE A 142 17.59 -1.76 13.31
C ILE A 142 17.47 -0.70 14.40
N THR A 143 17.02 -1.10 15.58
CA THR A 143 17.00 -0.28 16.79
C THR A 143 17.64 -1.01 17.96
N HIS A 144 17.82 -0.33 19.09
CA HIS A 144 18.46 -0.89 20.29
C HIS A 144 17.50 -0.84 21.47
N HIS A 145 17.32 -1.98 22.16
CA HIS A 145 16.54 -2.05 23.40
C HIS A 145 17.45 -1.78 24.59
N ASN A 146 17.44 -0.55 25.11
CA ASN A 146 18.38 -0.08 26.12
C ASN A 146 18.42 -0.93 27.40
N ALA A 147 17.24 -1.37 27.90
CA ALA A 147 17.18 -2.12 29.15
C ALA A 147 17.70 -3.57 29.04
N LEU A 148 17.62 -4.16 27.84
CA LEU A 148 18.10 -5.52 27.58
C LEU A 148 19.49 -5.53 26.93
N ASP A 149 19.96 -4.38 26.49
CA ASP A 149 21.23 -4.21 25.77
C ASP A 149 21.37 -5.13 24.54
N VAL A 150 20.27 -5.20 23.72
CA VAL A 150 20.22 -6.05 22.53
C VAL A 150 19.60 -5.29 21.34
N PRO A 151 19.98 -5.65 20.09
CA PRO A 151 19.33 -5.11 18.92
C PRO A 151 17.90 -5.67 18.78
N PHE A 152 17.00 -4.82 18.26
CA PHE A 152 15.67 -5.18 17.81
C PHE A 152 15.49 -4.64 16.39
N TYR A 153 14.51 -5.19 15.68
CA TYR A 153 14.22 -4.85 14.31
C TYR A 153 12.78 -4.37 14.18
N LEU A 154 12.57 -3.33 13.37
CA LEU A 154 11.23 -3.01 12.91
C LEU A 154 10.81 -4.10 11.90
N ARG A 155 9.59 -4.62 12.04
CA ARG A 155 9.09 -5.73 11.19
C ARG A 155 9.12 -5.38 9.71
N ILE A 156 9.55 -6.31 8.89
CA ILE A 156 9.50 -6.25 7.42
C ILE A 156 8.24 -6.94 6.88
N ALA A 157 7.64 -7.85 7.66
CA ALA A 157 6.39 -8.58 7.46
C ALA A 157 5.84 -9.06 8.81
N ASN A 158 4.57 -9.40 8.85
CA ASN A 158 3.91 -10.00 10.03
C ASN A 158 3.55 -11.48 9.86
N GLU A 159 3.88 -12.06 8.72
CA GLU A 159 3.61 -13.43 8.29
C GLU A 159 3.89 -14.48 9.37
N LEU A 160 5.13 -14.52 9.89
CA LEU A 160 5.54 -15.59 10.82
C LEU A 160 4.77 -15.54 12.15
N TYR A 161 4.30 -14.37 12.57
CA TYR A 161 3.47 -14.21 13.77
C TYR A 161 2.01 -14.61 13.50
N LEU A 162 1.46 -14.27 12.33
CA LEU A 162 0.11 -14.69 11.96
C LEU A 162 0.01 -16.21 11.78
N LYS A 163 1.04 -16.85 11.22
CA LYS A 163 1.15 -18.33 11.18
C LYS A 163 1.20 -18.95 12.58
N ARG A 164 1.88 -18.32 13.55
CA ARG A 164 1.84 -18.76 14.95
C ARG A 164 0.44 -18.67 15.56
N CYS A 165 -0.36 -17.68 15.17
CA CYS A 165 -1.77 -17.60 15.56
C CYS A 165 -2.58 -18.78 15.02
N ILE A 166 -2.33 -19.20 13.77
CA ILE A 166 -2.95 -20.40 13.20
C ILE A 166 -2.53 -21.67 13.94
N VAL A 167 -1.24 -21.83 14.28
CA VAL A 167 -0.77 -22.92 15.16
C VAL A 167 -1.48 -22.88 16.50
N GLY A 168 -1.76 -21.69 17.04
CA GLY A 168 -2.48 -21.47 18.29
C GLY A 168 -3.97 -21.82 18.23
N GLY A 169 -4.50 -22.23 17.06
CA GLY A 169 -5.87 -22.72 16.89
C GLY A 169 -6.87 -21.69 16.37
N PHE A 170 -6.43 -20.54 15.88
CA PHE A 170 -7.33 -19.64 15.15
C PHE A 170 -7.50 -20.14 13.71
N ASP A 171 -8.75 -20.24 13.24
CA ASP A 171 -9.03 -20.72 11.88
C ASP A 171 -8.81 -19.65 10.81
N TRP A 172 -8.99 -18.38 11.14
CA TRP A 172 -8.80 -17.27 10.21
C TRP A 172 -8.41 -15.99 10.96
N VAL A 173 -7.22 -15.48 10.67
CA VAL A 173 -6.71 -14.24 11.26
C VAL A 173 -6.28 -13.26 10.17
N TYR A 174 -6.39 -11.95 10.46
CA TYR A 174 -5.86 -10.91 9.59
C TYR A 174 -5.32 -9.72 10.39
N GLU A 175 -4.43 -8.96 9.77
CA GLU A 175 -3.87 -7.75 10.34
C GLU A 175 -3.67 -6.69 9.25
N PHE A 176 -4.15 -5.46 9.50
CA PHE A 176 -3.67 -4.29 8.78
C PHE A 176 -2.42 -3.80 9.47
N SER A 177 -1.28 -4.03 8.88
CA SER A 177 0.00 -3.77 9.52
C SER A 177 0.79 -2.66 8.84
N ARG A 178 1.57 -1.92 9.65
CA ARG A 178 2.69 -1.12 9.18
C ARG A 178 3.92 -1.98 9.14
N ASN A 179 4.52 -2.09 7.95
CA ASN A 179 5.78 -2.76 7.74
C ASN A 179 6.83 -1.76 7.28
N PHE A 180 8.09 -2.08 7.55
CA PHE A 180 9.22 -1.18 7.41
C PHE A 180 10.32 -1.86 6.61
N ARG A 181 10.75 -1.27 5.49
CA ARG A 181 11.85 -1.77 4.67
C ARG A 181 12.85 -0.65 4.45
N ASN A 182 14.09 -0.89 4.85
CA ASN A 182 15.17 0.09 4.74
C ASN A 182 15.77 0.11 3.34
N GLU A 183 14.95 0.53 2.39
CA GLU A 183 15.21 0.51 0.95
C GLU A 183 14.98 1.90 0.35
N GLY A 184 15.14 2.01 -0.98
CA GLY A 184 14.92 3.26 -1.70
C GLY A 184 13.47 3.76 -1.68
N MET A 185 13.29 5.04 -1.94
CA MET A 185 11.99 5.69 -2.08
C MET A 185 11.76 6.04 -3.54
N ASP A 186 10.61 5.64 -4.09
CA ASP A 186 10.19 5.99 -5.44
C ASP A 186 8.66 6.22 -5.50
N ARG A 187 8.09 6.24 -6.71
CA ARG A 187 6.65 6.43 -6.91
C ARG A 187 5.79 5.28 -6.39
N THR A 188 6.37 4.12 -6.11
CA THR A 188 5.68 2.88 -5.74
C THR A 188 6.15 2.31 -4.41
N HIS A 189 7.25 2.84 -3.86
CA HIS A 189 7.88 2.38 -2.63
C HIS A 189 8.05 3.52 -1.63
N ASN A 190 7.68 3.25 -0.39
CA ASN A 190 7.91 4.08 0.77
C ASN A 190 8.47 3.19 1.89
N PRO A 191 9.50 3.62 2.64
CA PRO A 191 10.14 2.77 3.66
C PRO A 191 9.19 2.28 4.76
N GLU A 192 8.11 2.99 4.97
CA GLU A 192 6.99 2.66 5.85
C GLU A 192 5.72 2.56 4.99
N PHE A 193 5.05 1.41 5.00
CA PHE A 193 3.87 1.17 4.17
C PHE A 193 2.82 0.31 4.89
N THR A 194 1.60 0.33 4.38
CA THR A 194 0.51 -0.48 4.91
C THR A 194 0.29 -1.71 4.05
N ILE A 195 0.32 -2.88 4.69
CA ILE A 195 -0.09 -4.15 4.10
C ILE A 195 -1.27 -4.73 4.87
N LEU A 196 -2.14 -5.43 4.19
CA LEU A 196 -3.08 -6.36 4.79
C LEU A 196 -2.53 -7.76 4.58
N GLU A 197 -2.36 -8.50 5.67
CA GLU A 197 -2.11 -9.94 5.58
C GLU A 197 -3.24 -10.72 6.24
N TRP A 198 -3.64 -11.85 5.65
CA TRP A 198 -4.52 -12.80 6.33
C TRP A 198 -4.12 -14.23 6.03
N TYR A 199 -4.43 -15.11 6.99
CA TYR A 199 -4.15 -16.55 6.94
C TYR A 199 -5.39 -17.31 7.33
N THR A 200 -5.73 -18.35 6.53
CA THR A 200 -6.95 -19.15 6.70
C THR A 200 -6.59 -20.64 6.71
N ALA A 201 -6.89 -21.30 7.83
CA ALA A 201 -6.70 -22.74 7.98
C ALA A 201 -7.65 -23.53 7.06
N TYR A 202 -7.19 -24.71 6.62
CA TYR A 202 -7.92 -25.67 5.78
C TYR A 202 -8.32 -25.09 4.42
N LYS A 203 -7.56 -24.11 3.92
CA LYS A 203 -7.71 -23.50 2.59
C LYS A 203 -6.40 -23.61 1.82
N ASP A 204 -6.48 -23.43 0.51
CA ASP A 204 -5.34 -23.43 -0.39
C ASP A 204 -5.33 -22.16 -1.28
N TYR A 205 -4.31 -22.03 -2.11
CA TYR A 205 -4.13 -20.85 -2.96
C TYR A 205 -5.22 -20.69 -4.04
N TYR A 206 -5.93 -21.76 -4.45
CA TYR A 206 -7.08 -21.65 -5.36
C TYR A 206 -8.25 -20.94 -4.68
N TRP A 207 -8.58 -21.34 -3.46
CA TRP A 207 -9.59 -20.65 -2.65
C TRP A 207 -9.20 -19.19 -2.40
N MET A 208 -7.89 -18.93 -2.22
CA MET A 208 -7.38 -17.59 -2.00
C MET A 208 -7.56 -16.70 -3.24
N MET A 209 -7.34 -17.23 -4.47
CA MET A 209 -7.63 -16.50 -5.71
C MET A 209 -9.10 -16.08 -5.77
N GLU A 210 -10.04 -17.03 -5.56
CA GLU A 210 -11.48 -16.76 -5.60
C GLU A 210 -11.92 -15.74 -4.53
N THR A 211 -11.35 -15.83 -3.33
CA THR A 211 -11.63 -14.89 -2.24
C THR A 211 -11.10 -13.49 -2.57
N THR A 212 -9.92 -13.40 -3.17
CA THR A 212 -9.32 -12.14 -3.61
C THR A 212 -10.14 -11.48 -4.73
N GLU A 213 -10.61 -12.24 -5.70
CA GLU A 213 -11.53 -11.78 -6.75
C GLU A 213 -12.79 -11.13 -6.14
N GLN A 214 -13.47 -11.84 -5.21
CA GLN A 214 -14.66 -11.35 -4.52
C GLN A 214 -14.40 -10.09 -3.70
N LEU A 215 -13.26 -10.03 -3.02
CA LEU A 215 -12.86 -8.86 -2.25
C LEU A 215 -12.68 -7.63 -3.13
N LEU A 216 -11.90 -7.75 -4.21
CA LEU A 216 -11.60 -6.63 -5.10
C LEU A 216 -12.84 -6.14 -5.84
N GLU A 217 -13.74 -7.05 -6.25
CA GLU A 217 -15.04 -6.69 -6.82
C GLU A 217 -15.91 -5.92 -5.81
N LYS A 218 -16.00 -6.39 -4.54
CA LYS A 218 -16.72 -5.68 -3.46
C LYS A 218 -16.14 -4.28 -3.22
N VAL A 219 -14.81 -4.14 -3.21
CA VAL A 219 -14.12 -2.86 -3.02
C VAL A 219 -14.40 -1.90 -4.16
N ALA A 220 -14.31 -2.34 -5.41
CA ALA A 220 -14.60 -1.53 -6.59
C ALA A 220 -16.05 -1.00 -6.57
N ILE A 221 -17.01 -1.89 -6.31
CA ILE A 221 -18.44 -1.51 -6.19
C ILE A 221 -18.65 -0.54 -5.03
N ALA A 222 -18.05 -0.79 -3.87
CA ALA A 222 -18.21 0.09 -2.71
C ALA A 222 -17.70 1.51 -2.96
N LEU A 223 -16.58 1.65 -3.66
CA LEU A 223 -15.96 2.95 -3.91
C LEU A 223 -16.58 3.71 -5.09
N HIS A 224 -16.99 2.99 -6.13
CA HIS A 224 -17.33 3.57 -7.43
C HIS A 224 -18.74 3.21 -7.93
N GLY A 225 -19.44 2.25 -7.30
CA GLY A 225 -20.73 1.75 -7.77
C GLY A 225 -20.65 0.86 -9.00
N THR A 226 -19.44 0.51 -9.46
CA THR A 226 -19.19 -0.31 -10.66
C THR A 226 -17.96 -1.17 -10.46
N THR A 227 -17.82 -2.24 -11.25
CA THR A 227 -16.62 -3.08 -11.31
C THR A 227 -15.59 -2.59 -12.32
N GLU A 228 -15.93 -1.60 -13.16
CA GLU A 228 -15.04 -1.03 -14.17
C GLU A 228 -14.52 0.33 -13.72
N LEU A 229 -13.21 0.49 -13.67
CA LEU A 229 -12.53 1.71 -13.26
C LEU A 229 -11.64 2.23 -14.39
N THR A 230 -11.63 3.55 -14.57
CA THR A 230 -10.65 4.21 -15.42
C THR A 230 -9.42 4.59 -14.59
N VAL A 231 -8.26 4.06 -14.96
CA VAL A 231 -6.96 4.34 -14.33
C VAL A 231 -6.02 4.89 -15.40
N GLY A 232 -5.72 6.19 -15.33
CA GLY A 232 -5.11 6.90 -16.44
C GLY A 232 -6.01 6.85 -17.67
N GLU A 233 -5.51 6.33 -18.80
CA GLU A 233 -6.25 6.16 -20.05
C GLU A 233 -6.85 4.74 -20.21
N LYS A 234 -6.63 3.85 -19.23
CA LYS A 234 -7.00 2.44 -19.31
C LYS A 234 -8.26 2.15 -18.52
N THR A 235 -9.17 1.34 -19.07
CA THR A 235 -10.28 0.77 -18.30
C THR A 235 -9.87 -0.59 -17.75
N ILE A 236 -10.03 -0.77 -16.44
CA ILE A 236 -9.71 -1.99 -15.69
C ILE A 236 -11.00 -2.57 -15.14
N SER A 237 -11.25 -3.86 -15.41
CA SER A 237 -12.41 -4.58 -14.91
C SER A 237 -12.05 -5.44 -13.70
N PHE A 238 -12.72 -5.22 -12.58
CA PHE A 238 -12.60 -6.02 -11.36
C PHE A 238 -13.67 -7.13 -11.29
N LYS A 239 -14.33 -7.40 -12.40
CA LYS A 239 -15.34 -8.48 -12.48
C LYS A 239 -14.63 -9.84 -12.56
N ALA A 240 -14.95 -10.73 -11.63
CA ALA A 240 -14.45 -12.10 -11.65
C ALA A 240 -15.01 -12.92 -12.85
N PRO A 241 -14.29 -13.96 -13.33
CA PRO A 241 -12.97 -14.41 -12.87
C PRO A 241 -11.81 -13.64 -13.54
N PHE A 242 -10.67 -13.52 -12.84
CA PHE A 242 -9.46 -12.96 -13.40
C PHE A 242 -8.67 -13.97 -14.22
N LYS A 243 -7.83 -13.49 -15.16
CA LYS A 243 -6.92 -14.36 -15.94
C LYS A 243 -5.94 -15.06 -15.00
N ARG A 244 -5.58 -16.29 -15.29
CA ARG A 244 -4.55 -17.09 -14.62
C ARG A 244 -3.54 -17.56 -15.66
N ILE A 245 -2.25 -17.38 -15.39
CA ILE A 245 -1.15 -17.77 -16.29
C ILE A 245 0.08 -18.14 -15.46
N SER A 246 0.85 -19.15 -15.89
CA SER A 246 2.12 -19.47 -15.22
C SER A 246 3.17 -18.40 -15.52
N ILE A 247 4.15 -18.22 -14.60
CA ILE A 247 5.26 -17.30 -14.81
C ILE A 247 6.04 -17.67 -16.09
N PHE A 248 6.20 -18.96 -16.37
CA PHE A 248 6.91 -19.46 -17.54
C PHE A 248 6.14 -19.17 -18.84
N ASP A 249 4.83 -19.46 -18.86
CA ASP A 249 3.99 -19.13 -20.02
C ASP A 249 3.93 -17.63 -20.28
N SER A 250 3.91 -16.83 -19.20
CA SER A 250 3.96 -15.38 -19.28
C SER A 250 5.22 -14.88 -19.99
N VAL A 251 6.41 -15.35 -19.58
CA VAL A 251 7.67 -14.99 -20.23
C VAL A 251 7.68 -15.48 -21.68
N LYS A 252 7.21 -16.71 -21.93
CA LYS A 252 7.14 -17.28 -23.27
C LYS A 252 6.22 -16.52 -24.20
N GLU A 253 5.02 -16.09 -23.73
CA GLU A 253 4.08 -15.27 -24.50
C GLU A 253 4.70 -13.93 -24.91
N ASN A 254 5.46 -13.28 -24.00
CA ASN A 254 6.00 -11.94 -24.21
C ASN A 254 7.36 -11.92 -24.95
N THR A 255 8.17 -12.99 -24.87
CA THR A 255 9.53 -13.02 -25.42
C THR A 255 9.74 -14.04 -26.55
N GLY A 256 8.84 -15.03 -26.66
CA GLY A 256 9.03 -16.22 -27.50
C GLY A 256 10.06 -17.22 -26.96
N ILE A 257 10.59 -17.02 -25.74
CA ILE A 257 11.62 -17.87 -25.14
C ILE A 257 10.99 -18.70 -24.03
N ASP A 258 11.17 -20.02 -24.11
CA ASP A 258 10.77 -20.92 -23.02
C ASP A 258 11.93 -21.04 -22.02
N ILE A 259 11.71 -20.62 -20.79
CA ILE A 259 12.72 -20.64 -19.73
C ILE A 259 12.48 -21.74 -18.68
N SER A 260 11.44 -22.57 -18.84
CA SER A 260 10.99 -23.53 -17.83
C SER A 260 12.03 -24.59 -17.45
N GLU A 261 12.80 -25.05 -18.44
CA GLU A 261 13.79 -26.13 -18.26
C GLU A 261 15.25 -25.59 -18.17
N LEU A 262 15.43 -24.26 -18.13
CA LEU A 262 16.77 -23.68 -18.11
C LEU A 262 17.39 -23.75 -16.71
N ASP A 263 18.68 -24.06 -16.68
CA ASP A 263 19.52 -23.89 -15.50
C ASP A 263 19.97 -22.43 -15.33
N GLU A 264 20.73 -22.13 -14.28
CA GLU A 264 21.21 -20.77 -14.00
C GLU A 264 22.04 -20.21 -15.17
N ALA A 265 22.88 -21.02 -15.80
CA ALA A 265 23.70 -20.59 -16.93
C ALA A 265 22.84 -20.23 -18.14
N GLY A 266 21.83 -21.04 -18.46
CA GLY A 266 20.86 -20.79 -19.53
C GLY A 266 20.05 -19.52 -19.29
N LEU A 267 19.60 -19.26 -18.05
CA LEU A 267 18.88 -18.04 -17.69
C LEU A 267 19.76 -16.79 -17.84
N ARG A 268 21.04 -16.85 -17.46
CA ARG A 268 22.00 -15.76 -17.67
C ARG A 268 22.21 -15.43 -19.15
N GLU A 269 22.23 -16.44 -20.01
CA GLU A 269 22.29 -16.21 -21.48
C GLU A 269 20.99 -15.57 -21.99
N VAL A 270 19.83 -15.94 -21.46
CA VAL A 270 18.55 -15.25 -21.75
C VAL A 270 18.60 -13.78 -21.32
N CYS A 271 19.09 -13.48 -20.11
CA CYS A 271 19.27 -12.10 -19.64
C CYS A 271 20.14 -11.29 -20.60
N LYS A 272 21.29 -11.86 -21.02
CA LYS A 272 22.17 -11.19 -22.02
C LYS A 272 21.45 -10.95 -23.34
N LYS A 273 20.73 -11.95 -23.86
CA LYS A 273 19.98 -11.85 -25.13
C LYS A 273 18.91 -10.76 -25.08
N LEU A 274 18.27 -10.58 -23.92
CA LEU A 274 17.22 -9.60 -23.68
C LEU A 274 17.76 -8.24 -23.18
N ASN A 275 19.08 -8.07 -23.06
CA ASN A 275 19.76 -6.89 -22.51
C ASN A 275 19.31 -6.56 -21.06
N ILE A 276 19.04 -7.57 -20.24
CA ILE A 276 18.71 -7.44 -18.82
C ILE A 276 20.03 -7.49 -18.03
N SER A 277 20.31 -6.41 -17.29
CA SER A 277 21.48 -6.34 -16.40
C SER A 277 21.14 -7.01 -15.08
N VAL A 278 21.91 -8.01 -14.69
CA VAL A 278 21.70 -8.77 -13.46
C VAL A 278 22.98 -8.85 -12.65
N ASP A 279 22.86 -8.88 -11.32
CA ASP A 279 23.98 -9.12 -10.42
C ASP A 279 24.58 -10.50 -10.66
N PRO A 280 25.92 -10.64 -10.72
CA PRO A 280 26.58 -11.93 -10.93
C PRO A 280 26.33 -12.96 -9.80
N ASN A 281 25.94 -12.50 -8.62
CA ASN A 281 25.79 -13.34 -7.42
C ASN A 281 24.37 -13.92 -7.22
N ILE A 282 23.37 -13.46 -8.00
CA ILE A 282 21.99 -13.94 -7.83
C ILE A 282 21.81 -15.35 -8.35
N GLY A 283 20.96 -16.12 -7.65
CA GLY A 283 20.61 -17.49 -8.01
C GLY A 283 19.49 -17.60 -9.05
N LYS A 284 19.17 -18.85 -9.42
CA LYS A 284 18.17 -19.21 -10.43
C LYS A 284 16.82 -18.51 -10.22
N GLY A 285 16.29 -18.51 -9.00
CA GLY A 285 15.00 -17.92 -8.68
C GLY A 285 14.96 -16.43 -9.02
N LYS A 286 15.95 -15.67 -8.55
CA LYS A 286 16.04 -14.22 -8.79
C LYS A 286 16.29 -13.86 -10.27
N LEU A 287 16.96 -14.73 -11.03
CA LEU A 287 17.10 -14.59 -12.49
C LEU A 287 15.76 -14.71 -13.23
N ILE A 288 14.89 -15.64 -12.80
CA ILE A 288 13.54 -15.80 -13.37
C ILE A 288 12.71 -14.56 -13.06
N ASP A 289 12.80 -14.05 -11.83
CA ASP A 289 12.11 -12.83 -11.41
C ASP A 289 12.53 -11.60 -12.22
N GLU A 290 13.83 -11.39 -12.41
CA GLU A 290 14.37 -10.31 -13.24
C GLU A 290 13.91 -10.40 -14.70
N ILE A 291 13.88 -11.62 -15.27
CA ILE A 291 13.37 -11.83 -16.63
C ILE A 291 11.88 -11.50 -16.70
N PHE A 292 11.07 -11.99 -15.75
CA PHE A 292 9.64 -11.71 -15.68
C PHE A 292 9.37 -10.21 -15.51
N GLY A 293 10.00 -9.56 -14.55
CA GLY A 293 9.87 -8.13 -14.29
C GLY A 293 10.18 -7.28 -15.51
N ALA A 294 11.31 -7.57 -16.19
CA ALA A 294 11.73 -6.82 -17.37
C ALA A 294 10.84 -7.03 -18.60
N THR A 295 10.26 -8.22 -18.77
CA THR A 295 9.61 -8.61 -20.04
C THR A 295 8.09 -8.69 -19.97
N SER A 296 7.52 -8.99 -18.80
CA SER A 296 6.14 -9.43 -18.71
C SER A 296 5.28 -8.61 -17.74
N GLU A 297 5.80 -8.20 -16.59
CA GLU A 297 5.05 -7.52 -15.53
C GLU A 297 4.24 -6.32 -16.04
N HIS A 298 4.90 -5.44 -16.80
CA HIS A 298 4.31 -4.20 -17.32
C HIS A 298 3.19 -4.42 -18.36
N THR A 299 3.04 -5.63 -18.90
CA THR A 299 2.03 -5.96 -19.93
C THR A 299 0.64 -6.19 -19.34
N TYR A 300 0.55 -6.55 -18.04
CA TYR A 300 -0.69 -6.90 -17.37
C TYR A 300 -1.50 -5.68 -16.94
N THR A 301 -2.34 -5.15 -17.82
CA THR A 301 -3.29 -4.08 -17.50
C THR A 301 -4.48 -4.61 -16.69
N GLN A 302 -5.09 -5.72 -17.13
CA GLN A 302 -6.20 -6.35 -16.44
C GLN A 302 -5.73 -7.23 -15.28
N PRO A 303 -6.55 -7.40 -14.23
CA PRO A 303 -6.22 -8.29 -13.13
C PRO A 303 -5.85 -9.70 -13.62
N THR A 304 -4.64 -10.12 -13.31
CA THR A 304 -4.08 -11.40 -13.77
C THR A 304 -3.30 -12.06 -12.64
N PHE A 305 -3.63 -13.28 -12.31
CA PHE A 305 -2.85 -14.12 -11.40
C PHE A 305 -1.71 -14.77 -12.17
N ILE A 306 -0.47 -14.49 -11.75
CA ILE A 306 0.73 -15.17 -12.20
C ILE A 306 0.97 -16.32 -11.23
N THR A 307 1.07 -17.54 -11.74
CA THR A 307 1.13 -18.78 -10.93
C THR A 307 2.37 -19.60 -11.22
N ASP A 308 2.52 -20.73 -10.51
CA ASP A 308 3.54 -21.74 -10.79
C ASP A 308 4.98 -21.23 -10.63
N TYR A 309 5.24 -20.53 -9.54
CA TYR A 309 6.58 -20.06 -9.20
C TYR A 309 7.53 -21.21 -8.85
N PRO A 310 8.81 -21.10 -9.19
CA PRO A 310 9.80 -22.10 -8.78
C PRO A 310 10.04 -22.08 -7.26
N VAL A 311 10.42 -23.23 -6.74
CA VAL A 311 10.64 -23.45 -5.31
C VAL A 311 11.71 -22.53 -4.72
N GLU A 312 12.72 -22.20 -5.49
CA GLU A 312 13.85 -21.36 -5.11
C GLU A 312 13.46 -19.90 -4.83
N MET A 313 12.32 -19.44 -5.38
CA MET A 313 11.79 -18.09 -5.14
C MET A 313 10.88 -17.98 -3.91
N SER A 314 10.59 -19.09 -3.23
CA SER A 314 9.44 -19.12 -2.31
C SER A 314 9.74 -19.96 -1.06
N PRO A 315 10.59 -19.45 -0.15
CA PRO A 315 11.08 -20.22 1.00
C PRO A 315 10.00 -20.59 2.03
N LEU A 316 8.84 -19.90 2.03
CA LEU A 316 7.75 -20.11 2.99
C LEU A 316 6.52 -20.81 2.37
N THR A 317 6.65 -21.22 1.11
CA THR A 317 5.53 -21.76 0.32
C THR A 317 5.58 -23.26 0.19
N LYS A 318 4.42 -23.90 0.21
CA LYS A 318 4.28 -25.35 0.04
C LYS A 318 4.60 -25.78 -1.40
N LYS A 319 5.31 -26.90 -1.55
CA LYS A 319 5.56 -27.54 -2.85
C LYS A 319 4.23 -27.79 -3.58
N HIS A 320 4.23 -27.59 -4.89
CA HIS A 320 3.05 -27.82 -5.71
C HIS A 320 2.64 -29.29 -5.70
N ARG A 321 1.36 -29.59 -5.46
CA ARG A 321 0.82 -30.95 -5.30
C ARG A 321 0.98 -31.86 -6.51
N SER A 322 1.17 -31.32 -7.72
CA SER A 322 1.23 -32.07 -8.98
C SER A 322 2.31 -31.62 -9.95
N LYS A 323 3.07 -30.55 -9.66
CA LYS A 323 4.13 -30.03 -10.54
C LYS A 323 5.46 -29.99 -9.78
N PRO A 324 6.35 -30.99 -9.97
CA PRO A 324 7.65 -31.03 -9.29
C PRO A 324 8.48 -29.76 -9.58
N GLY A 325 9.22 -29.28 -8.59
CA GLY A 325 10.07 -28.09 -8.69
C GLY A 325 9.32 -26.76 -8.57
N LEU A 326 7.99 -26.77 -8.53
CA LEU A 326 7.15 -25.59 -8.39
C LEU A 326 6.48 -25.52 -7.01
N VAL A 327 5.90 -24.37 -6.69
CA VAL A 327 5.15 -24.11 -5.46
C VAL A 327 3.74 -23.61 -5.76
N GLU A 328 2.83 -23.79 -4.81
CA GLU A 328 1.45 -23.28 -4.86
C GLU A 328 1.42 -21.81 -4.47
N ARG A 329 1.82 -20.92 -5.38
CA ARG A 329 1.91 -19.47 -5.20
C ARG A 329 1.28 -18.73 -6.36
N PHE A 330 0.72 -17.57 -6.08
CA PHE A 330 0.41 -16.58 -7.11
C PHE A 330 0.80 -15.18 -6.69
N GLU A 331 1.06 -14.34 -7.67
CA GLU A 331 1.04 -12.89 -7.55
C GLU A 331 -0.09 -12.32 -8.39
N LEU A 332 -0.79 -11.31 -7.87
CA LEU A 332 -1.83 -10.61 -8.61
C LEU A 332 -1.27 -9.34 -9.21
N MET A 333 -1.18 -9.34 -10.53
CA MET A 333 -0.74 -8.19 -11.32
C MET A 333 -1.94 -7.39 -11.81
N ILE A 334 -1.93 -6.07 -11.59
CA ILE A 334 -2.93 -5.13 -12.11
C ILE A 334 -2.22 -3.85 -12.54
N ASN A 335 -2.48 -3.40 -13.75
CA ASN A 335 -1.88 -2.19 -14.34
C ASN A 335 -0.34 -2.15 -14.25
N GLY A 336 0.28 -3.32 -14.51
CA GLY A 336 1.72 -3.48 -14.50
C GLY A 336 2.35 -3.39 -13.11
N LYS A 337 1.61 -3.76 -12.05
CA LYS A 337 2.08 -3.74 -10.67
C LYS A 337 1.56 -4.94 -9.89
N GLU A 338 2.42 -5.51 -9.05
CA GLU A 338 2.02 -6.47 -8.04
C GLU A 338 1.14 -5.78 -6.98
N ILE A 339 -0.08 -6.28 -6.81
CA ILE A 339 -1.06 -5.81 -5.81
C ILE A 339 -1.13 -6.77 -4.63
N ALA A 340 -1.00 -8.08 -4.88
CA ALA A 340 -1.06 -9.11 -3.86
C ALA A 340 -0.13 -10.28 -4.18
N ASN A 341 0.33 -10.96 -3.12
CA ASN A 341 1.11 -12.19 -3.17
C ASN A 341 0.51 -13.20 -2.19
N ALA A 342 0.28 -14.43 -2.64
CA ALA A 342 -0.37 -15.44 -1.83
C ALA A 342 0.08 -16.86 -2.20
N TYR A 343 -0.05 -17.76 -1.23
CA TYR A 343 0.32 -19.15 -1.42
C TYR A 343 -0.37 -20.10 -0.44
N SER A 344 -0.29 -21.41 -0.76
CA SER A 344 -0.47 -22.45 0.24
C SER A 344 0.77 -22.51 1.12
N GLU A 345 0.58 -22.43 2.42
CA GLU A 345 1.68 -22.28 3.40
C GLU A 345 2.49 -23.56 3.55
N LEU A 346 3.80 -23.43 3.60
CA LEU A 346 4.68 -24.52 4.03
C LEU A 346 4.44 -24.80 5.52
N ASN A 347 3.98 -26.00 5.83
CA ASN A 347 3.62 -26.43 7.17
C ASN A 347 4.39 -27.67 7.65
N ASP A 348 5.41 -28.09 6.90
CA ASP A 348 6.34 -29.13 7.29
C ASP A 348 7.57 -28.47 7.94
N PRO A 349 7.85 -28.73 9.25
CA PRO A 349 8.96 -28.10 9.96
C PRO A 349 10.33 -28.55 9.42
N ILE A 350 10.43 -29.74 8.84
CA ILE A 350 11.70 -30.27 8.28
C ILE A 350 12.01 -29.56 6.98
N ASP A 351 11.07 -29.51 6.03
CA ASP A 351 11.22 -28.79 4.77
C ASP A 351 11.45 -27.29 5.03
N GLN A 352 10.74 -26.70 6.02
CA GLN A 352 10.93 -25.29 6.37
C GLN A 352 12.35 -25.01 6.91
N ARG A 353 12.92 -25.90 7.71
CA ARG A 353 14.30 -25.77 8.19
C ARG A 353 15.28 -25.82 7.02
N GLU A 354 15.13 -26.78 6.12
CA GLU A 354 15.97 -26.90 4.92
C GLU A 354 15.93 -25.62 4.07
N ARG A 355 14.72 -25.02 3.89
CA ARG A 355 14.56 -23.75 3.16
C ARG A 355 15.27 -22.58 3.84
N PHE A 356 15.18 -22.47 5.16
CA PHE A 356 15.90 -21.44 5.90
C PHE A 356 17.41 -21.62 5.83
N GLU A 357 17.91 -22.85 5.87
CA GLU A 357 19.35 -23.14 5.71
C GLU A 357 19.85 -22.77 4.30
N GLU A 358 19.01 -22.93 3.27
CA GLU A 358 19.33 -22.45 1.92
C GLU A 358 19.37 -20.91 1.85
N GLN A 359 18.48 -20.22 2.54
CA GLN A 359 18.50 -18.75 2.65
C GLN A 359 19.78 -18.25 3.34
N VAL A 360 20.22 -18.91 4.41
CA VAL A 360 21.50 -18.57 5.07
C VAL A 360 22.69 -18.71 4.11
N LYS A 361 22.71 -19.74 3.26
CA LYS A 361 23.76 -19.87 2.23
C LYS A 361 23.76 -18.74 1.21
N LEU A 362 22.58 -18.19 0.86
CA LEU A 362 22.48 -17.01 0.00
C LEU A 362 23.02 -15.77 0.71
N MET A 363 22.73 -15.61 2.00
CA MET A 363 23.26 -14.53 2.83
C MET A 363 24.79 -14.57 2.91
N GLU A 364 25.38 -15.76 3.08
CA GLU A 364 26.83 -15.95 3.08
C GLU A 364 27.49 -15.60 1.73
N ARG A 365 26.73 -15.63 0.62
CA ARG A 365 27.17 -15.17 -0.71
C ARG A 365 26.99 -13.69 -0.94
N GLY A 366 26.42 -12.95 0.04
CA GLY A 366 26.24 -11.50 -0.01
C GLY A 366 24.83 -11.06 -0.40
N ASP A 367 23.81 -11.92 -0.32
CA ASP A 367 22.41 -11.53 -0.47
C ASP A 367 21.89 -10.96 0.86
N ASP A 368 21.88 -9.64 0.98
CA ASP A 368 21.47 -8.91 2.19
C ASP A 368 19.96 -8.98 2.46
N GLU A 369 19.17 -9.50 1.52
CA GLU A 369 17.71 -9.64 1.61
C GLU A 369 17.30 -11.06 2.04
N ALA A 370 18.23 -12.01 2.08
CA ALA A 370 17.95 -13.40 2.46
C ALA A 370 17.45 -13.50 3.91
N MET A 371 16.58 -14.49 4.16
CA MET A 371 15.92 -14.67 5.45
C MET A 371 16.84 -15.31 6.50
N PHE A 372 16.67 -14.86 7.76
CA PHE A 372 17.27 -15.49 8.93
C PHE A 372 16.49 -16.73 9.36
N ILE A 373 17.17 -17.66 10.06
CA ILE A 373 16.50 -18.79 10.69
C ILE A 373 15.74 -18.32 11.94
N ASP A 374 14.43 -18.40 11.92
CA ASP A 374 13.59 -18.18 13.11
C ASP A 374 13.33 -19.52 13.80
N GLN A 375 14.13 -19.83 14.83
CA GLN A 375 14.02 -21.09 15.60
C GLN A 375 12.69 -21.18 16.37
N ASP A 376 12.10 -20.06 16.77
CA ASP A 376 10.83 -20.07 17.46
C ASP A 376 9.67 -20.38 16.50
N PHE A 377 9.75 -19.89 15.28
CA PHE A 377 8.79 -20.25 14.23
C PHE A 377 8.89 -21.74 13.87
N LEU A 378 10.11 -22.28 13.71
CA LEU A 378 10.29 -23.72 13.46
C LEU A 378 9.70 -24.55 14.60
N ARG A 379 9.96 -24.18 15.86
CA ARG A 379 9.36 -24.82 17.05
C ARG A 379 7.83 -24.73 17.03
N ALA A 380 7.27 -23.60 16.59
CA ALA A 380 5.81 -23.47 16.45
C ALA A 380 5.26 -24.47 15.42
N LEU A 381 5.93 -24.63 14.25
CA LEU A 381 5.52 -25.62 13.26
C LEU A 381 5.59 -27.07 13.78
N GLU A 382 6.52 -27.38 14.69
CA GLU A 382 6.65 -28.69 15.32
C GLU A 382 5.44 -29.05 16.20
N TYR A 383 4.67 -28.06 16.70
CA TYR A 383 3.38 -28.31 17.36
C TYR A 383 2.24 -28.65 16.39
N GLY A 384 2.46 -28.42 15.09
CA GLY A 384 1.51 -28.73 14.02
C GLY A 384 0.72 -27.52 13.56
N MET A 385 1.03 -27.04 12.35
CA MET A 385 0.20 -26.04 11.65
C MET A 385 -0.72 -26.77 10.68
N PRO A 386 -2.05 -26.53 10.72
CA PRO A 386 -2.95 -27.12 9.72
C PRO A 386 -2.60 -26.64 8.31
N PRO A 387 -3.04 -27.33 7.25
CA PRO A 387 -2.98 -26.80 5.90
C PRO A 387 -3.61 -25.39 5.88
N THR A 388 -2.87 -24.42 5.39
CA THR A 388 -3.24 -23.00 5.49
C THR A 388 -2.92 -22.31 4.18
N SER A 389 -3.68 -21.29 3.82
CA SER A 389 -3.33 -20.34 2.77
C SER A 389 -3.25 -18.94 3.34
N GLY A 390 -2.22 -18.20 2.93
CA GLY A 390 -2.00 -16.81 3.31
C GLY A 390 -1.90 -15.90 2.10
N ILE A 391 -2.16 -14.61 2.32
CA ILE A 391 -2.03 -13.55 1.32
C ILE A 391 -1.56 -12.26 1.98
N GLY A 392 -0.69 -11.54 1.27
CA GLY A 392 -0.37 -10.14 1.54
C GLY A 392 -0.91 -9.25 0.42
N ILE A 393 -1.63 -8.19 0.79
CA ILE A 393 -2.15 -7.17 -0.14
C ILE A 393 -1.56 -5.81 0.21
N GLY A 394 -0.84 -5.19 -0.73
CA GLY A 394 -0.31 -3.84 -0.57
C GLY A 394 -1.44 -2.81 -0.58
N ILE A 395 -1.89 -2.36 0.61
CA ILE A 395 -3.02 -1.43 0.74
C ILE A 395 -2.72 -0.09 0.09
N ASP A 396 -1.49 0.39 0.16
CA ASP A 396 -1.12 1.65 -0.47
C ASP A 396 -1.18 1.54 -2.01
N ARG A 397 -0.66 0.46 -2.59
CA ARG A 397 -0.75 0.18 -4.04
C ARG A 397 -2.20 -0.02 -4.49
N LEU A 398 -3.00 -0.76 -3.71
CA LEU A 398 -4.43 -0.94 -3.99
C LEU A 398 -5.16 0.40 -3.92
N CYS A 399 -4.83 1.26 -2.96
CA CYS A 399 -5.41 2.60 -2.84
C CYS A 399 -5.03 3.47 -4.04
N MET A 400 -3.76 3.48 -4.48
CA MET A 400 -3.33 4.18 -5.70
C MET A 400 -4.19 3.77 -6.91
N LEU A 401 -4.35 2.47 -7.10
CA LEU A 401 -5.14 1.91 -8.21
C LEU A 401 -6.61 2.36 -8.12
N MET A 402 -7.23 2.16 -6.96
CA MET A 402 -8.65 2.46 -6.73
C MET A 402 -8.98 3.96 -6.70
N THR A 403 -8.00 4.83 -6.51
CA THR A 403 -8.19 6.29 -6.49
C THR A 403 -7.54 7.01 -7.67
N ASN A 404 -7.02 6.23 -8.64
CA ASN A 404 -6.31 6.74 -9.82
C ASN A 404 -5.17 7.71 -9.45
N GLN A 405 -4.36 7.34 -8.46
CA GLN A 405 -3.20 8.13 -8.05
C GLN A 405 -1.91 7.54 -8.62
N PRO A 406 -1.04 8.36 -9.23
CA PRO A 406 0.16 7.89 -9.90
C PRO A 406 1.31 7.56 -8.95
N SER A 407 1.26 8.03 -7.69
CA SER A 407 2.34 7.87 -6.72
C SER A 407 1.82 7.41 -5.36
N ILE A 408 2.60 6.59 -4.67
CA ILE A 408 2.33 6.17 -3.29
C ILE A 408 2.26 7.38 -2.34
N GLN A 409 3.00 8.44 -2.63
CA GLN A 409 2.98 9.69 -1.87
C GLN A 409 1.62 10.38 -1.92
N ASP A 410 0.83 10.17 -2.98
CA ASP A 410 -0.51 10.74 -3.10
C ASP A 410 -1.55 10.06 -2.19
N VAL A 411 -1.29 8.84 -1.77
CA VAL A 411 -2.18 8.06 -0.89
C VAL A 411 -1.67 7.93 0.55
N LEU A 412 -0.53 8.53 0.86
CA LEU A 412 0.01 8.69 2.20
C LEU A 412 -0.19 10.13 2.68
N LEU A 413 -0.70 10.32 3.91
CA LEU A 413 -0.87 11.67 4.47
C LEU A 413 0.47 12.36 4.62
N PHE A 414 1.44 11.68 5.19
CA PHE A 414 2.80 12.20 5.41
C PHE A 414 3.81 11.16 4.91
N PRO A 415 4.11 11.16 3.59
CA PRO A 415 5.13 10.27 3.02
C PRO A 415 6.52 10.62 3.55
N GLN A 416 7.40 9.64 3.59
CA GLN A 416 8.80 9.90 3.93
C GLN A 416 9.45 10.77 2.84
N MET A 417 10.19 11.77 3.29
CA MET A 417 10.93 12.71 2.45
C MET A 417 12.32 12.95 3.04
N ARG A 418 13.24 13.43 2.21
CA ARG A 418 14.54 13.87 2.74
C ARG A 418 14.32 15.00 3.75
N PRO A 419 15.02 15.01 4.90
CA PRO A 419 14.91 16.11 5.86
C PRO A 419 15.17 17.46 5.20
N GLU A 420 14.40 18.48 5.58
CA GLU A 420 14.73 19.87 5.26
C GLU A 420 15.88 20.32 6.15
N ASN A 421 16.85 21.03 5.58
CA ASN A 421 17.79 21.81 6.36
C ASN A 421 17.08 23.12 6.71
N PHE A 422 16.53 23.21 7.92
CA PHE A 422 16.15 24.50 8.47
C PHE A 422 17.46 25.19 8.86
N GLU A 423 17.87 26.20 8.09
CA GLU A 423 18.87 27.16 8.59
C GLU A 423 18.18 27.93 9.71
N ASP A 424 18.70 27.82 10.94
CA ASP A 424 18.24 28.54 12.13
C ASP A 424 18.42 30.08 12.00
#